data_d03e18d9ec78f3411e03ab9b4286bf56
#
_entry.id   d03e18d9ec78f3411e03ab9b4286bf56
#
_cell.length_a   1.000
_cell.length_b   1.000
_cell.length_c   1.000
_cell.angle_alpha   90.00
_cell.angle_beta   90.00
_cell.angle_gamma   90.00
#
_symmetry.space_group_name_H-M   'P 1'
#
loop_
_entity.id
_entity.type
_entity.pdbx_description
1 polymer ?
#
loop_
_entity_poly.entity_id
_entity_poly.type
_entity_poly.pdbx_seq_one_letter_code
_entity_poly.pdbx_strand_id
1 'polypeptide(L)'
;MYSFFIDGMELPIAPQKLTVKIKGNNKTLTLINEGDINFLRAPGLTEITFDAVLPMLGQYSFANGYRRPDSYLNKLESLMTDKEPFRFLVSRVAPSGRLLYDTNMKVSLENYTVTEDATKGPDVTVSITLKQYISYSTKTVTVVKPKPEKKPVVQQLSLIHI
;
A
#
# COMPACT_ATOMS: atom_id res chain seq x y z
N MET A 1 -16.42 -3.59 15.93
CA MET A 1 -16.86 -4.10 14.62
C MET A 1 -15.87 -3.67 13.55
N TYR A 2 -15.49 -4.59 12.69
CA TYR A 2 -14.54 -4.34 11.61
C TYR A 2 -15.24 -4.45 10.26
N SER A 3 -15.00 -3.49 9.39
CA SER A 3 -15.46 -3.52 8.00
C SER A 3 -14.25 -3.39 7.08
N PHE A 4 -14.16 -4.28 6.10
CA PHE A 4 -13.05 -4.33 5.16
C PHE A 4 -13.57 -4.00 3.76
N PHE A 5 -12.90 -3.07 3.09
CA PHE A 5 -13.26 -2.63 1.74
C PHE A 5 -12.07 -2.82 0.80
N ILE A 6 -12.31 -3.50 -0.30
CA ILE A 6 -11.36 -3.66 -1.40
C ILE A 6 -11.92 -2.90 -2.60
N ASP A 7 -11.27 -1.81 -2.99
CA ASP A 7 -11.72 -0.96 -4.09
C ASP A 7 -13.20 -0.57 -3.99
N GLY A 8 -13.62 -0.16 -2.78
CA GLY A 8 -14.98 0.24 -2.49
C GLY A 8 -15.97 -0.93 -2.30
N MET A 9 -15.55 -2.16 -2.46
CA MET A 9 -16.39 -3.34 -2.24
C MET A 9 -16.17 -3.90 -0.84
N GLU A 10 -17.22 -3.89 -0.03
CA GLU A 10 -17.16 -4.42 1.33
C GLU A 10 -17.14 -5.94 1.32
N LEU A 11 -16.23 -6.52 2.13
CA LEU A 11 -16.22 -7.96 2.35
C LEU A 11 -17.42 -8.40 3.20
N PRO A 12 -18.07 -9.51 2.85
CA PRO A 12 -19.28 -9.95 3.54
C PRO A 12 -19.02 -10.35 4.99
N ILE A 13 -17.86 -10.93 5.25
CA ILE A 13 -17.41 -11.33 6.59
C ILE A 13 -16.06 -10.69 6.83
N ALA A 14 -15.93 -9.99 7.94
CA ALA A 14 -14.66 -9.39 8.31
C ALA A 14 -13.61 -10.49 8.55
N PRO A 15 -12.42 -10.39 7.94
CA PRO A 15 -11.33 -11.32 8.22
C PRO A 15 -11.01 -11.41 9.69
N GLN A 16 -10.76 -12.63 10.18
CA GLN A 16 -10.45 -12.86 11.58
C GLN A 16 -9.07 -12.33 11.96
N LYS A 17 -8.18 -12.28 11.00
CA LYS A 17 -6.79 -11.84 11.19
C LYS A 17 -6.35 -10.95 10.05
N LEU A 18 -5.75 -9.85 10.42
CA LEU A 18 -5.09 -8.94 9.49
C LEU A 18 -3.63 -8.81 9.91
N THR A 19 -2.72 -9.12 9.00
CA THR A 19 -1.29 -8.97 9.23
C THR A 19 -0.76 -7.84 8.36
N VAL A 20 -0.15 -6.86 9.00
CA VAL A 20 0.51 -5.73 8.35
C VAL A 20 2.00 -5.85 8.61
N LYS A 21 2.77 -6.02 7.56
CA LYS A 21 4.23 -6.21 7.65
C LYS A 21 4.93 -4.98 7.06
N ILE A 22 5.69 -4.33 7.91
CA ILE A 22 6.49 -3.17 7.53
C ILE A 22 7.96 -3.56 7.65
N LYS A 23 8.67 -3.55 6.54
CA LYS A 23 10.09 -3.93 6.50
C LYS A 23 10.98 -2.72 6.58
N GLY A 24 11.96 -2.78 7.49
CA GLY A 24 13.08 -1.87 7.45
C GLY A 24 14.01 -2.20 6.28
N ASN A 25 14.66 -1.20 5.77
CA ASN A 25 15.60 -1.34 4.65
C ASN A 25 16.98 -0.74 5.00
N ASN A 26 17.30 -0.76 6.28
CA ASN A 26 18.57 -0.28 6.79
C ASN A 26 19.71 -1.21 6.34
N LYS A 27 20.91 -0.65 6.26
CA LYS A 27 22.10 -1.40 5.86
C LYS A 27 23.19 -1.20 6.89
N THR A 28 23.79 -2.30 7.33
CA THR A 28 24.97 -2.26 8.18
C THR A 28 26.21 -2.13 7.31
N LEU A 29 27.03 -1.15 7.64
CA LEU A 29 28.31 -0.90 6.98
C LEU A 29 29.43 -0.99 8.03
N THR A 30 30.50 -1.70 7.69
CA THR A 30 31.69 -1.78 8.54
C THR A 30 32.70 -0.71 8.09
N LEU A 31 32.99 0.23 8.97
CA LEU A 31 33.97 1.26 8.73
C LEU A 31 35.36 0.82 9.25
N ILE A 32 36.38 1.16 8.50
CA ILE A 32 37.76 0.88 8.90
C ILE A 32 38.05 1.67 10.18
N ASN A 33 38.51 0.96 11.23
CA ASN A 33 38.87 1.50 12.53
C ASN A 33 37.71 2.08 13.39
N GLU A 34 36.51 2.08 12.92
CA GLU A 34 35.35 2.64 13.67
C GLU A 34 34.28 1.61 14.01
N GLY A 35 34.35 0.41 13.42
CA GLY A 35 33.38 -0.65 13.64
C GLY A 35 32.18 -0.54 12.76
N ASP A 36 31.09 -1.19 13.18
CA ASP A 36 29.86 -1.27 12.40
C ASP A 36 28.97 -0.06 12.65
N ILE A 37 28.45 0.50 11.58
CA ILE A 37 27.40 1.53 11.63
C ILE A 37 26.14 1.01 10.98
N ASN A 38 25.00 1.44 11.50
CA ASN A 38 23.69 1.16 10.90
C ASN A 38 23.26 2.34 10.04
N PHE A 39 23.35 2.18 8.73
CA PHE A 39 22.93 3.20 7.79
C PHE A 39 21.40 3.13 7.65
N LEU A 40 20.72 4.15 8.16
CA LEU A 40 19.26 4.21 8.15
C LEU A 40 18.73 4.63 6.78
N ARG A 41 17.85 3.82 6.24
CA ARG A 41 17.24 4.06 4.94
C ARG A 41 15.73 4.10 5.07
N ALA A 42 15.05 4.63 4.06
CA ALA A 42 13.61 4.61 4.00
C ALA A 42 13.09 3.16 4.09
N PRO A 43 11.99 2.93 4.82
CA PRO A 43 11.42 1.59 4.93
C PRO A 43 10.95 1.07 3.57
N GLY A 44 10.88 -0.24 3.46
CA GLY A 44 10.30 -0.91 2.30
C GLY A 44 8.78 -0.72 2.25
N LEU A 45 8.17 -1.22 1.20
CA LEU A 45 6.73 -1.16 1.04
C LEU A 45 6.02 -2.04 2.07
N THR A 46 4.93 -1.54 2.62
CA THR A 46 4.07 -2.27 3.55
C THR A 46 3.34 -3.40 2.81
N GLU A 47 3.35 -4.57 3.39
CA GLU A 47 2.63 -5.75 2.90
C GLU A 47 1.48 -6.08 3.83
N ILE A 48 0.32 -6.34 3.27
CA ILE A 48 -0.89 -6.66 4.02
C ILE A 48 -1.37 -8.04 3.58
N THR A 49 -1.63 -8.91 4.54
CA THR A 49 -2.11 -10.28 4.29
C THR A 49 -3.30 -10.58 5.18
N PHE A 50 -4.34 -11.16 4.60
CA PHE A 50 -5.51 -11.61 5.33
C PHE A 50 -6.24 -12.71 4.56
N ASP A 51 -7.07 -13.46 5.27
CA ASP A 51 -7.93 -14.48 4.71
C ASP A 51 -9.39 -14.01 4.76
N ALA A 52 -10.03 -13.96 3.62
CA ALA A 52 -11.43 -13.60 3.49
C ALA A 52 -12.28 -14.87 3.30
N VAL A 53 -13.38 -14.96 4.01
CA VAL A 53 -14.35 -16.02 3.83
C VAL A 53 -15.52 -15.47 3.01
N LEU A 54 -15.79 -16.11 1.89
CA LEU A 54 -16.89 -15.75 0.99
C LEU A 54 -17.98 -16.80 1.11
N PRO A 55 -19.13 -16.48 1.75
CA PRO A 55 -20.23 -17.42 1.88
C PRO A 55 -20.83 -17.77 0.53
N MET A 56 -20.97 -19.05 0.22
CA MET A 56 -21.64 -19.52 -0.99
C MET A 56 -23.15 -19.34 -0.90
N LEU A 57 -23.68 -19.49 0.31
CA LEU A 57 -25.10 -19.34 0.63
C LEU A 57 -25.29 -18.17 1.59
N GLY A 58 -26.40 -17.48 1.52
CA GLY A 58 -26.71 -16.35 2.40
C GLY A 58 -27.09 -16.74 3.83
N GLN A 59 -26.42 -17.74 4.42
CA GLN A 59 -26.77 -18.30 5.73
C GLN A 59 -26.29 -17.47 6.93
N TYR A 60 -25.40 -16.52 6.71
CA TYR A 60 -24.82 -15.73 7.80
C TYR A 60 -25.61 -14.42 7.98
N SER A 61 -26.33 -14.31 9.09
CA SER A 61 -27.08 -13.09 9.41
C SER A 61 -26.22 -11.88 9.72
N PHE A 62 -24.97 -12.13 10.09
CA PHE A 62 -24.00 -11.07 10.40
C PHE A 62 -23.19 -10.60 9.19
N ALA A 63 -23.40 -11.22 8.03
CA ALA A 63 -22.70 -10.81 6.82
C ALA A 63 -23.24 -9.48 6.29
N ASN A 64 -22.34 -8.57 5.93
CA ASN A 64 -22.69 -7.27 5.37
C ASN A 64 -22.98 -7.41 3.87
N GLY A 65 -24.25 -7.44 3.51
CA GLY A 65 -24.68 -7.52 2.11
C GLY A 65 -24.24 -8.82 1.42
N TYR A 66 -25.15 -9.74 1.23
CA TYR A 66 -24.83 -10.98 0.54
C TYR A 66 -24.62 -10.75 -0.95
N ARG A 67 -23.46 -11.17 -1.42
CA ARG A 67 -23.16 -11.33 -2.84
C ARG A 67 -22.53 -12.70 -3.06
N ARG A 68 -22.75 -13.28 -4.22
CA ARG A 68 -22.16 -14.57 -4.55
C ARG A 68 -20.64 -14.45 -4.59
N PRO A 69 -19.91 -15.49 -4.21
CA PRO A 69 -18.43 -15.49 -4.23
C PRO A 69 -17.83 -15.13 -5.59
N ASP A 70 -18.49 -15.51 -6.68
CA ASP A 70 -18.05 -15.18 -8.03
C ASP A 70 -17.92 -13.67 -8.27
N SER A 71 -18.77 -12.84 -7.65
CA SER A 71 -18.66 -11.38 -7.74
C SER A 71 -17.33 -10.87 -7.17
N TYR A 72 -16.92 -11.40 -6.03
CA TYR A 72 -15.65 -11.04 -5.39
C TYR A 72 -14.46 -11.58 -6.15
N LEU A 73 -14.55 -12.81 -6.64
CA LEU A 73 -13.49 -13.43 -7.42
C LEU A 73 -13.27 -12.69 -8.75
N ASN A 74 -14.36 -12.31 -9.43
CA ASN A 74 -14.27 -11.51 -10.66
C ASN A 74 -13.64 -10.14 -10.41
N LYS A 75 -13.94 -9.52 -9.27
CA LYS A 75 -13.33 -8.25 -8.88
C LYS A 75 -11.81 -8.41 -8.66
N LEU A 76 -11.41 -9.45 -7.94
CA LEU A 76 -10.00 -9.74 -7.72
C LEU A 76 -9.27 -10.04 -9.03
N GLU A 77 -9.89 -10.79 -9.93
CA GLU A 77 -9.33 -11.05 -11.25
C GLU A 77 -9.15 -9.77 -12.06
N SER A 78 -10.14 -8.89 -12.05
CA SER A 78 -10.04 -7.58 -12.71
C SER A 78 -8.90 -6.75 -12.15
N LEU A 79 -8.78 -6.68 -10.83
CA LEU A 79 -7.69 -5.92 -10.17
C LEU A 79 -6.31 -6.48 -10.52
N MET A 80 -6.19 -7.80 -10.65
CA MET A 80 -4.94 -8.45 -11.04
C MET A 80 -4.61 -8.20 -12.51
N THR A 81 -5.60 -8.29 -13.39
CA THR A 81 -5.43 -8.15 -14.83
C THR A 81 -5.17 -6.71 -15.25
N ASP A 82 -5.90 -5.77 -14.68
CA ASP A 82 -5.80 -4.34 -15.03
C ASP A 82 -4.54 -3.71 -14.45
N LYS A 83 -3.93 -4.34 -13.45
CA LYS A 83 -2.69 -3.88 -12.80
C LYS A 83 -2.81 -2.45 -12.25
N GLU A 84 -3.99 -2.07 -11.85
CA GLU A 84 -4.25 -0.75 -11.28
C GLU A 84 -4.24 -0.79 -9.76
N PRO A 85 -3.61 0.20 -9.12
CA PRO A 85 -3.68 0.34 -7.68
C PRO A 85 -5.10 0.76 -7.26
N PHE A 86 -5.48 0.36 -6.06
CA PHE A 86 -6.79 0.65 -5.51
C PHE A 86 -6.70 0.98 -4.02
N ARG A 87 -7.81 1.43 -3.47
CA ARG A 87 -7.90 1.73 -2.04
C ARG A 87 -8.28 0.49 -1.24
N PHE A 88 -7.49 0.21 -0.23
CA PHE A 88 -7.81 -0.75 0.82
C PHE A 88 -8.16 0.02 2.08
N LEU A 89 -9.36 -0.23 2.59
CA LEU A 89 -9.88 0.45 3.77
C LEU A 89 -10.32 -0.57 4.82
N VAL A 90 -9.87 -0.37 6.04
CA VAL A 90 -10.39 -1.10 7.21
C VAL A 90 -10.93 -0.08 8.18
N SER A 91 -12.23 -0.14 8.40
CA SER A 91 -12.93 0.68 9.38
C SER A 91 -13.14 -0.10 10.67
N ARG A 92 -12.81 0.50 11.78
CA ARG A 92 -12.93 -0.11 13.11
C ARG A 92 -13.83 0.75 13.97
N VAL A 93 -14.95 0.15 14.39
CA VAL A 93 -15.96 0.84 15.19
C VAL A 93 -16.10 0.12 16.52
N ALA A 94 -16.04 0.87 17.61
CA ALA A 94 -16.29 0.35 18.95
C ALA A 94 -17.77 -0.03 19.11
N PRO A 95 -18.13 -0.92 20.09
CA PRO A 95 -19.52 -1.24 20.37
C PRO A 95 -20.40 -0.03 20.68
N SER A 96 -19.81 1.06 21.17
CA SER A 96 -20.48 2.34 21.42
C SER A 96 -20.81 3.15 20.15
N GLY A 97 -20.39 2.68 18.97
CA GLY A 97 -20.52 3.40 17.68
C GLY A 97 -19.39 4.38 17.42
N ARG A 98 -18.44 4.51 18.34
CA ARG A 98 -17.29 5.41 18.17
C ARG A 98 -16.30 4.84 17.15
N LEU A 99 -15.94 5.65 16.17
CA LEU A 99 -14.86 5.31 15.23
C LEU A 99 -13.52 5.31 15.98
N LEU A 100 -12.78 4.21 15.85
CA LEU A 100 -11.48 4.07 16.51
C LEU A 100 -10.37 4.62 15.62
N TYR A 101 -9.89 3.83 14.68
CA TYR A 101 -8.96 4.30 13.67
C TYR A 101 -9.16 3.52 12.39
N ASP A 102 -8.84 4.14 11.28
CA ASP A 102 -8.95 3.53 9.97
C ASP A 102 -7.59 3.15 9.42
N THR A 103 -7.55 2.07 8.67
CA THR A 103 -6.46 1.79 7.76
C THR A 103 -6.95 2.16 6.37
N ASN A 104 -6.37 3.17 5.77
CA ASN A 104 -6.69 3.62 4.42
C ASN A 104 -5.39 3.74 3.64
N MET A 105 -5.18 2.84 2.72
CA MET A 105 -3.93 2.73 2.00
C MET A 105 -4.17 2.43 0.54
N LYS A 106 -3.41 3.08 -0.32
CA LYS A 106 -3.36 2.72 -1.74
C LYS A 106 -2.46 1.50 -1.91
N VAL A 107 -3.01 0.45 -2.48
CA VAL A 107 -2.33 -0.84 -2.60
C VAL A 107 -2.47 -1.42 -3.99
N SER A 108 -1.63 -2.39 -4.30
CA SER A 108 -1.78 -3.28 -5.45
C SER A 108 -2.06 -4.69 -4.97
N LEU A 109 -2.78 -5.46 -5.77
CA LEU A 109 -3.01 -6.87 -5.52
C LEU A 109 -1.78 -7.66 -5.98
N GLU A 110 -1.07 -8.27 -5.04
CA GLU A 110 0.12 -9.06 -5.36
C GLU A 110 -0.24 -10.48 -5.75
N ASN A 111 -1.01 -11.13 -4.92
CA ASN A 111 -1.55 -12.46 -5.20
C ASN A 111 -2.78 -12.74 -4.36
N TYR A 112 -3.53 -13.74 -4.79
CA TYR A 112 -4.61 -14.30 -4.00
C TYR A 112 -4.72 -15.80 -4.31
N THR A 113 -5.12 -16.56 -3.30
CA THR A 113 -5.29 -18.01 -3.40
C THR A 113 -6.70 -18.36 -2.98
N VAL A 114 -7.41 -19.04 -3.86
CA VAL A 114 -8.78 -19.50 -3.58
C VAL A 114 -8.73 -20.93 -3.09
N THR A 115 -9.31 -21.18 -1.92
CA THR A 115 -9.37 -22.51 -1.32
C THR A 115 -10.81 -22.88 -1.06
N GLU A 116 -11.20 -24.03 -1.56
CA GLU A 116 -12.49 -24.67 -1.27
C GLU A 116 -12.24 -25.97 -0.53
N ASP A 117 -12.87 -26.13 0.61
CA ASP A 117 -12.71 -27.31 1.46
C ASP A 117 -14.09 -27.89 1.79
N ALA A 118 -14.41 -29.00 1.18
CA ALA A 118 -15.72 -29.65 1.34
C ALA A 118 -15.99 -30.05 2.81
N THR A 119 -14.97 -30.23 3.64
CA THR A 119 -15.12 -30.54 5.06
C THR A 119 -15.58 -29.34 5.88
N LYS A 120 -15.35 -28.13 5.39
CA LYS A 120 -15.72 -26.86 6.03
C LYS A 120 -17.02 -26.26 5.49
N GLY A 121 -17.72 -26.99 4.64
CA GLY A 121 -18.96 -26.54 4.02
C GLY A 121 -18.73 -25.87 2.65
N PRO A 122 -19.75 -25.19 2.12
CA PRO A 122 -19.70 -24.63 0.76
C PRO A 122 -18.94 -23.29 0.67
N ASP A 123 -18.42 -22.76 1.76
CA ASP A 123 -17.79 -21.44 1.78
C ASP A 123 -16.44 -21.46 1.10
N VAL A 124 -16.10 -20.36 0.45
CA VAL A 124 -14.82 -20.18 -0.24
C VAL A 124 -13.93 -19.31 0.63
N THR A 125 -12.71 -19.77 0.87
CA THR A 125 -11.68 -18.98 1.57
C THR A 125 -10.70 -18.44 0.54
N VAL A 126 -10.43 -17.13 0.63
CA VAL A 126 -9.46 -16.46 -0.26
C VAL A 126 -8.38 -15.83 0.60
N SER A 127 -7.16 -16.30 0.42
CA SER A 127 -5.97 -15.65 1.01
C SER A 127 -5.50 -14.54 0.07
N ILE A 128 -5.44 -13.32 0.58
CA ILE A 128 -5.13 -12.14 -0.21
C ILE A 128 -3.86 -11.49 0.32
N THR A 129 -2.94 -11.18 -0.57
CA THR A 129 -1.73 -10.41 -0.27
C THR A 129 -1.74 -9.12 -1.06
N LEU A 130 -1.68 -8.01 -0.33
CA LEU A 130 -1.62 -6.66 -0.88
C LEU A 130 -0.28 -6.05 -0.55
N LYS A 131 0.18 -5.15 -1.40
CA LYS A 131 1.39 -4.37 -1.16
C LYS A 131 1.10 -2.89 -1.36
N GLN A 132 1.66 -2.07 -0.49
CA GLN A 132 1.54 -0.62 -0.59
C GLN A 132 1.98 -0.15 -1.98
N TYR A 133 1.21 0.74 -2.56
CA TYR A 133 1.55 1.38 -3.81
C TYR A 133 1.85 2.84 -3.59
N ILE A 134 3.07 3.23 -3.94
CA ILE A 134 3.49 4.63 -3.96
C ILE A 134 3.67 5.01 -5.42
N SER A 135 2.88 5.97 -5.88
CA SER A 135 3.02 6.47 -7.24
C SER A 135 4.39 7.15 -7.39
N TYR A 136 5.07 6.79 -8.44
CA TYR A 136 6.30 7.47 -8.83
C TYR A 136 6.07 8.17 -10.17
N SER A 137 6.58 9.37 -10.26
CA SER A 137 6.68 10.08 -11.53
C SER A 137 8.16 10.28 -11.84
N THR A 138 8.48 10.27 -13.12
CA THR A 138 9.81 10.69 -13.55
C THR A 138 9.99 12.12 -13.08
N LYS A 139 10.90 12.33 -12.15
CA LYS A 139 11.23 13.68 -11.72
C LYS A 139 11.95 14.35 -12.86
N THR A 140 11.25 15.20 -13.56
CA THR A 140 11.89 16.15 -14.48
C THR A 140 12.64 17.16 -13.64
N VAL A 141 13.95 17.05 -13.64
CA VAL A 141 14.78 18.10 -13.08
C VAL A 141 14.71 19.26 -14.07
N THR A 142 13.97 20.29 -13.71
CA THR A 142 14.07 21.56 -14.43
C THR A 142 15.43 22.13 -14.09
N VAL A 143 16.37 21.99 -15.02
CA VAL A 143 17.64 22.68 -14.90
C VAL A 143 17.31 24.15 -15.09
N VAL A 144 17.19 24.88 -13.99
CA VAL A 144 17.20 26.33 -14.03
C VAL A 144 18.61 26.71 -14.47
N LYS A 145 18.74 27.17 -15.71
CA LYS A 145 19.98 27.79 -16.13
C LYS A 145 20.33 28.85 -15.09
N PRO A 146 21.52 28.81 -14.48
CA PRO A 146 21.90 29.86 -13.58
C PRO A 146 21.79 31.16 -14.38
N LYS A 147 21.04 32.10 -13.84
CA LYS A 147 20.98 33.46 -14.35
C LYS A 147 22.42 33.87 -14.57
N PRO A 148 22.83 34.27 -15.81
CA PRO A 148 24.22 34.66 -16.01
C PRO A 148 24.49 35.71 -14.96
N GLU A 149 25.35 35.38 -14.02
CA GLU A 149 25.93 36.38 -13.17
C GLU A 149 26.47 37.43 -14.13
N LYS A 150 25.94 38.63 -14.04
CA LYS A 150 26.64 39.78 -14.61
C LYS A 150 28.00 39.66 -14.01
N LYS A 151 28.94 39.10 -14.77
CA LYS A 151 30.33 39.29 -14.45
C LYS A 151 30.43 40.73 -14.03
N PRO A 152 30.87 41.01 -12.80
CA PRO A 152 31.13 42.35 -12.45
C PRO A 152 31.93 42.87 -13.63
N VAL A 153 31.38 43.81 -14.32
CA VAL A 153 32.19 44.55 -15.31
C VAL A 153 33.36 44.96 -14.47
N VAL A 154 34.40 44.16 -14.56
CA VAL A 154 35.66 44.69 -14.18
C VAL A 154 35.72 45.93 -15.04
N GLN A 155 35.26 47.00 -14.48
CA GLN A 155 35.74 48.26 -14.97
C GLN A 155 37.24 48.07 -14.97
N GLN A 156 37.68 47.68 -16.11
CA GLN A 156 39.03 47.97 -16.38
C GLN A 156 39.14 49.41 -15.99
N LEU A 157 39.43 49.55 -14.95
CA LEU A 157 40.28 50.51 -14.52
C LEU A 157 41.42 50.51 -15.48
N SER A 158 41.04 51.07 -16.48
CA SER A 158 42.05 51.51 -17.24
C SER A 158 43.07 52.17 -16.45
N LEU A 159 43.51 52.02 -16.23
CA LEU A 159 44.19 52.43 -16.01
C LEU A 159 45.01 53.02 -16.49
N ILE A 160 45.15 53.44 -16.31
CA ILE A 160 45.72 53.92 -16.55
C ILE A 160 46.48 54.54 -16.83
N HIS A 161 46.77 54.86 -16.70
CA HIS A 161 47.41 55.34 -16.98
C HIS A 161 48.28 55.96 -17.16
N ILE A 162 48.54 55.92 -17.05
CA ILE A 162 49.27 56.60 -17.28
C ILE A 162 50.11 56.82 -17.05
#